data_7a96ffe1261b4a8435d472f1790f8067
#
_entry.id   7a96ffe1261b4a8435d472f1790f8067
#
_cell.length_a   1.000
_cell.length_b   1.000
_cell.length_c   1.000
_cell.angle_alpha   90.00
_cell.angle_beta   90.00
_cell.angle_gamma   90.00
#
_symmetry.space_group_name_H-M   'P 1'
#
loop_
_entity.id
_entity.type
_entity.pdbx_description
1 polymer ?
#
loop_
_entity_poly.entity_id
_entity_poly.type
_entity_poly.pdbx_seq_one_letter_code
_entity_poly.pdbx_strand_id
1 'polypeptide(L)'
;MRRIDFLKKSLFAVGGGIFIPRMLQPLIGQQLHRDLQDIFNNKTVVIINLSGGNDGLNTVIPYTNDIYYSLRPNIGIPDNLVLPISDSLALHPEMATLQGAWNQDKLAVLENVGYNMQNLSHFRSTDIWRSGSDSNEVISTGWIARYIESIISDVHSNPPIYPPAFQIGNSNTLQLTGDDGMVGVLVDDPETFYHLVNETYDDPSDGGEPIITSGSQEVDFIRQVSALSFNYADSIQEASSNGQNTENYANNTPGKYLKIIAKLISGGMYSPFYLIHHGNFDTHDDQLSRQGILLERLSTAMTTFMTDLQNQGLEDDIIVMTTSEFGRRSFENGANGT
;
A
#
# COMPACT_ATOMS: atom_id res chain seq x y z
N MET A 1 -10.02 -37.44 -5.98
CA MET A 1 -10.67 -36.23 -5.43
C MET A 1 -9.73 -35.10 -5.77
N ARG A 2 -10.15 -34.06 -6.48
CA ARG A 2 -9.26 -32.97 -6.90
C ARG A 2 -8.84 -32.18 -5.68
N ARG A 3 -7.60 -31.66 -5.64
CA ARG A 3 -7.07 -30.87 -4.51
C ARG A 3 -7.99 -29.71 -4.11
N ILE A 4 -8.64 -29.08 -5.08
CA ILE A 4 -9.62 -28.01 -4.87
C ILE A 4 -10.92 -28.52 -4.21
N ASP A 5 -11.34 -29.74 -4.52
CA ASP A 5 -12.50 -30.36 -3.84
C ASP A 5 -12.16 -30.73 -2.40
N PHE A 6 -10.88 -31.04 -2.13
CA PHE A 6 -10.38 -31.26 -0.79
C PHE A 6 -10.28 -29.93 -0.01
N LEU A 7 -9.74 -28.88 -0.61
CA LEU A 7 -9.69 -27.56 0.00
C LEU A 7 -11.10 -26.99 0.24
N LYS A 8 -11.99 -27.09 -0.74
CA LYS A 8 -13.40 -26.71 -0.58
C LYS A 8 -14.10 -27.53 0.52
N LYS A 9 -13.83 -28.82 0.62
CA LYS A 9 -14.45 -29.70 1.64
C LYS A 9 -13.80 -29.54 3.01
N SER A 10 -12.51 -29.24 3.10
CA SER A 10 -11.86 -28.96 4.39
C SER A 10 -12.24 -27.59 4.95
N LEU A 11 -12.48 -26.57 4.11
CA LEU A 11 -13.10 -25.32 4.54
C LEU A 11 -14.49 -25.54 5.18
N PHE A 12 -15.29 -26.47 4.61
CA PHE A 12 -16.60 -26.82 5.19
C PHE A 12 -16.53 -27.62 6.49
N ALA A 13 -15.42 -28.30 6.76
CA ALA A 13 -15.29 -29.16 7.94
C ALA A 13 -14.82 -28.42 9.21
N VAL A 14 -14.26 -27.23 9.11
CA VAL A 14 -13.64 -26.49 10.21
C VAL A 14 -14.47 -25.28 10.66
N GLY A 15 -15.32 -24.75 9.82
CA GLY A 15 -16.25 -23.67 10.20
C GLY A 15 -17.67 -24.14 9.94
N GLY A 16 -18.51 -24.22 10.97
CA GLY A 16 -19.95 -24.42 10.83
C GLY A 16 -20.63 -23.29 10.09
N GLY A 17 -20.05 -22.87 8.95
CA GLY A 17 -20.53 -21.80 8.10
C GLY A 17 -21.80 -22.19 7.39
N ILE A 18 -22.83 -21.39 7.52
CA ILE A 18 -24.07 -21.45 6.77
C ILE A 18 -23.69 -21.50 5.28
N PHE A 19 -24.10 -22.56 4.58
CA PHE A 19 -23.95 -22.64 3.13
C PHE A 19 -24.84 -21.54 2.50
N ILE A 20 -24.25 -20.43 2.13
CA ILE A 20 -24.93 -19.38 1.37
C ILE A 20 -24.84 -19.81 -0.10
N PRO A 21 -25.98 -20.10 -0.76
CA PRO A 21 -25.98 -20.41 -2.18
C PRO A 21 -25.26 -19.31 -2.96
N ARG A 22 -24.42 -19.66 -3.92
CA ARG A 22 -23.65 -18.73 -4.78
C ARG A 22 -24.53 -17.60 -5.37
N MET A 23 -25.82 -17.85 -5.51
CA MET A 23 -26.86 -16.93 -5.96
C MET A 23 -27.14 -15.78 -4.98
N LEU A 24 -26.84 -15.96 -3.67
CA LEU A 24 -27.09 -14.95 -2.62
C LEU A 24 -25.83 -14.19 -2.20
N GLN A 25 -24.65 -14.68 -2.56
CA GLN A 25 -23.37 -14.02 -2.25
C GLN A 25 -23.30 -12.59 -2.79
N PRO A 26 -23.72 -12.28 -4.04
CA PRO A 26 -23.71 -10.90 -4.53
C PRO A 26 -24.63 -9.96 -3.75
N LEU A 27 -25.77 -10.47 -3.26
CA LEU A 27 -26.74 -9.65 -2.51
C LEU A 27 -26.22 -9.28 -1.12
N ILE A 28 -25.58 -10.23 -0.43
CA ILE A 28 -25.00 -10.01 0.88
C ILE A 28 -23.76 -9.11 0.77
N GLY A 29 -22.90 -9.40 -0.21
CA GLY A 29 -21.72 -8.60 -0.49
C GLY A 29 -22.06 -7.17 -0.88
N GLN A 30 -23.12 -6.94 -1.67
CA GLN A 30 -23.58 -5.60 -2.04
C GLN A 30 -24.10 -4.82 -0.83
N GLN A 31 -24.79 -5.46 0.11
CA GLN A 31 -25.25 -4.80 1.31
C GLN A 31 -24.09 -4.40 2.21
N LEU A 32 -23.14 -5.31 2.45
CA LEU A 32 -21.96 -5.03 3.25
C LEU A 32 -21.04 -4.00 2.59
N HIS A 33 -20.95 -4.02 1.25
CA HIS A 33 -20.22 -3.02 0.49
C HIS A 33 -20.84 -1.61 0.66
N ARG A 34 -22.16 -1.49 0.70
CA ARG A 34 -22.84 -0.22 1.00
C ARG A 34 -22.52 0.25 2.41
N ASP A 35 -22.55 -0.65 3.37
CA ASP A 35 -22.22 -0.34 4.76
C ASP A 35 -20.77 0.16 4.89
N LEU A 36 -19.82 -0.42 4.17
CA LEU A 36 -18.45 0.06 4.10
C LEU A 36 -18.33 1.45 3.47
N GLN A 37 -19.03 1.71 2.39
CA GLN A 37 -19.08 3.02 1.75
C GLN A 37 -19.64 4.08 2.71
N ASP A 38 -20.71 3.75 3.42
CA ASP A 38 -21.32 4.63 4.42
C ASP A 38 -20.37 4.90 5.59
N ILE A 39 -19.72 3.87 6.13
CA ILE A 39 -18.77 3.97 7.24
C ILE A 39 -17.58 4.87 6.89
N PHE A 40 -17.02 4.70 5.70
CA PHE A 40 -15.84 5.45 5.24
C PHE A 40 -16.20 6.69 4.41
N ASN A 41 -17.49 7.09 4.31
CA ASN A 41 -17.99 8.19 3.48
C ASN A 41 -17.47 8.14 2.03
N ASN A 42 -17.40 6.96 1.44
CA ASN A 42 -16.81 6.69 0.14
C ASN A 42 -15.32 7.09 0.00
N LYS A 43 -14.64 7.42 1.10
CA LYS A 43 -13.24 7.88 1.02
C LYS A 43 -12.27 6.72 0.98
N THR A 44 -11.30 6.84 0.10
CA THR A 44 -10.20 5.87 -0.08
C THR A 44 -8.87 6.54 0.22
N VAL A 45 -8.00 5.83 0.94
CA VAL A 45 -6.63 6.25 1.21
C VAL A 45 -5.67 5.34 0.47
N VAL A 46 -4.84 5.91 -0.39
CA VAL A 46 -3.73 5.22 -1.05
C VAL A 46 -2.44 5.57 -0.32
N ILE A 47 -1.81 4.59 0.30
CA ILE A 47 -0.58 4.76 1.08
C ILE A 47 0.62 4.27 0.26
N ILE A 48 1.58 5.16 0.02
CA ILE A 48 2.85 4.85 -0.65
C ILE A 48 3.95 4.84 0.42
N ASN A 49 4.42 3.66 0.77
CA ASN A 49 5.52 3.51 1.72
C ASN A 49 6.86 3.72 1.01
N LEU A 50 7.58 4.78 1.35
CA LEU A 50 8.92 5.09 0.85
C LEU A 50 9.95 4.33 1.70
N SER A 51 10.31 3.12 1.28
CA SER A 51 11.17 2.24 2.07
C SER A 51 12.65 2.56 1.88
N GLY A 52 13.38 2.66 2.98
CA GLY A 52 14.80 2.96 3.03
C GLY A 52 15.11 4.26 3.79
N GLY A 53 14.15 4.84 4.48
CA GLY A 53 14.33 6.09 5.22
C GLY A 53 14.57 7.27 4.26
N ASN A 54 13.53 7.75 3.62
CA ASN A 54 13.64 8.89 2.71
C ASN A 54 14.23 10.11 3.40
N ASP A 55 15.17 10.78 2.76
CA ASP A 55 15.72 12.05 3.25
C ASP A 55 14.70 13.19 3.07
N GLY A 56 14.01 13.50 4.16
CA GLY A 56 13.01 14.57 4.20
C GLY A 56 13.56 15.94 3.88
N LEU A 57 14.82 16.24 4.30
CA LEU A 57 15.44 17.54 4.07
C LEU A 57 15.86 17.79 2.63
N ASN A 58 16.05 16.74 1.83
CA ASN A 58 16.24 16.85 0.38
C ASN A 58 14.96 16.56 -0.41
N THR A 59 13.85 16.24 0.27
CA THR A 59 12.52 16.11 -0.36
C THR A 59 11.74 17.42 -0.26
N VAL A 60 11.66 17.98 0.96
CA VAL A 60 11.11 19.31 1.26
C VAL A 60 12.24 20.14 1.87
N ILE A 61 12.77 21.04 1.10
CA ILE A 61 14.04 21.71 1.33
C ILE A 61 13.82 23.05 2.04
N PRO A 62 14.43 23.27 3.21
CA PRO A 62 14.41 24.57 3.89
C PRO A 62 15.43 25.53 3.23
N TYR A 63 15.17 25.94 2.00
CA TYR A 63 16.13 26.56 1.08
C TYR A 63 16.63 27.96 1.52
N THR A 64 15.99 28.59 2.49
CA THR A 64 16.46 29.84 3.07
C THR A 64 17.26 29.66 4.37
N ASN A 65 17.51 28.42 4.80
CA ASN A 65 18.15 28.10 6.06
C ASN A 65 19.65 27.80 5.84
N ASP A 66 20.54 28.70 6.26
CA ASP A 66 21.99 28.52 6.15
C ASP A 66 22.52 27.27 6.87
N ILE A 67 21.82 26.79 7.91
CA ILE A 67 22.18 25.56 8.63
C ILE A 67 22.03 24.33 7.71
N TYR A 68 21.01 24.30 6.87
CA TYR A 68 20.83 23.23 5.88
C TYR A 68 22.07 23.11 4.98
N TYR A 69 22.55 24.21 4.42
CA TYR A 69 23.72 24.20 3.53
C TYR A 69 25.03 23.92 4.31
N SER A 70 25.15 24.42 5.53
CA SER A 70 26.34 24.19 6.36
C SER A 70 26.52 22.71 6.75
N LEU A 71 25.41 21.99 6.96
CA LEU A 71 25.40 20.57 7.30
C LEU A 71 25.50 19.65 6.07
N ARG A 72 25.24 20.20 4.87
CA ARG A 72 25.14 19.46 3.60
C ARG A 72 25.93 20.15 2.48
N PRO A 73 27.25 20.40 2.65
CA PRO A 73 28.03 21.15 1.69
C PRO A 73 28.10 20.49 0.29
N ASN A 74 27.93 19.15 0.19
CA ASN A 74 27.99 18.43 -1.07
C ASN A 74 26.61 17.94 -1.55
N ILE A 75 25.66 17.65 -0.67
CA ILE A 75 24.35 17.12 -1.03
C ILE A 75 23.20 18.13 -0.84
N GLY A 76 23.47 19.32 -0.35
CA GLY A 76 22.48 20.40 -0.29
C GLY A 76 22.07 20.83 -1.70
N ILE A 77 20.75 20.91 -1.93
CA ILE A 77 20.23 21.35 -3.23
C ILE A 77 20.35 22.88 -3.32
N PRO A 78 21.03 23.44 -4.35
CA PRO A 78 21.16 24.88 -4.52
C PRO A 78 19.81 25.60 -4.60
N ASP A 79 19.71 26.78 -4.00
CA ASP A 79 18.49 27.59 -3.90
C ASP A 79 17.90 27.97 -5.27
N ASN A 80 18.75 28.14 -6.29
CA ASN A 80 18.34 28.45 -7.64
C ASN A 80 17.79 27.25 -8.44
N LEU A 81 17.84 26.04 -7.87
CA LEU A 81 17.32 24.81 -8.52
C LEU A 81 16.04 24.30 -7.87
N VAL A 82 15.75 24.67 -6.61
CA VAL A 82 14.59 24.15 -5.90
C VAL A 82 13.27 24.68 -6.45
N LEU A 83 12.18 24.04 -6.09
CA LEU A 83 10.81 24.40 -6.49
C LEU A 83 10.07 25.02 -5.29
N PRO A 84 10.05 26.36 -5.11
CA PRO A 84 9.44 26.99 -3.95
C PRO A 84 7.95 26.65 -3.79
N ILE A 85 7.53 26.36 -2.54
CA ILE A 85 6.16 26.16 -2.11
C ILE A 85 5.74 27.13 -1.01
N SER A 86 6.71 27.82 -0.39
CA SER A 86 6.50 28.90 0.56
C SER A 86 7.74 29.81 0.58
N ASP A 87 7.75 30.83 1.43
CA ASP A 87 8.90 31.74 1.61
C ASP A 87 10.15 31.04 2.16
N SER A 88 10.01 29.82 2.72
CA SER A 88 11.12 29.12 3.38
C SER A 88 11.29 27.66 2.97
N LEU A 89 10.28 27.06 2.30
CA LEU A 89 10.26 25.66 1.90
C LEU A 89 10.12 25.52 0.40
N ALA A 90 10.78 24.52 -0.14
CA ALA A 90 10.69 24.17 -1.55
C ALA A 90 10.69 22.65 -1.73
N LEU A 91 10.11 22.16 -2.81
CA LEU A 91 10.24 20.77 -3.23
C LEU A 91 11.57 20.54 -3.96
N HIS A 92 12.02 19.29 -3.94
CA HIS A 92 13.16 18.84 -4.74
C HIS A 92 12.92 19.14 -6.24
N PRO A 93 13.96 19.52 -7.01
CA PRO A 93 13.82 19.85 -8.46
C PRO A 93 13.08 18.80 -9.29
N GLU A 94 13.30 17.53 -8.98
CA GLU A 94 12.68 16.39 -9.68
C GLU A 94 11.19 16.17 -9.34
N MET A 95 10.61 17.03 -8.48
CA MET A 95 9.19 16.95 -8.09
C MET A 95 8.33 18.01 -8.78
N ALA A 96 8.70 18.45 -9.98
CA ALA A 96 8.03 19.55 -10.70
C ALA A 96 6.54 19.28 -10.94
N THR A 97 6.13 18.04 -11.17
CA THR A 97 4.72 17.68 -11.36
C THR A 97 3.90 17.88 -10.08
N LEU A 98 4.46 17.60 -8.90
CA LEU A 98 3.81 17.86 -7.61
C LEU A 98 3.77 19.33 -7.24
N GLN A 99 4.72 20.17 -7.71
CA GLN A 99 4.58 21.62 -7.56
C GLN A 99 3.33 22.14 -8.27
N GLY A 100 2.96 21.54 -9.39
CA GLY A 100 1.70 21.84 -10.09
C GLY A 100 0.48 21.54 -9.22
N ALA A 101 0.50 20.44 -8.49
CA ALA A 101 -0.56 20.09 -7.52
C ALA A 101 -0.58 21.06 -6.31
N TRP A 102 0.57 21.48 -5.81
CA TRP A 102 0.68 22.50 -4.77
C TRP A 102 0.01 23.82 -5.19
N ASN A 103 0.31 24.31 -6.38
CA ASN A 103 -0.24 25.55 -6.92
C ASN A 103 -1.76 25.50 -7.16
N GLN A 104 -2.36 24.31 -7.11
CA GLN A 104 -3.79 24.06 -7.23
C GLN A 104 -4.47 23.72 -5.88
N ASP A 105 -3.78 23.91 -4.75
CA ASP A 105 -4.23 23.52 -3.41
C ASP A 105 -4.59 22.02 -3.27
N LYS A 106 -3.97 21.16 -4.09
CA LYS A 106 -4.19 19.70 -4.09
C LYS A 106 -3.06 18.90 -3.41
N LEU A 107 -2.06 19.57 -2.84
CA LEU A 107 -0.95 18.95 -2.12
C LEU A 107 -0.82 19.56 -0.72
N ALA A 108 -0.66 18.73 0.28
CA ALA A 108 -0.30 19.14 1.64
C ALA A 108 1.05 18.53 2.04
N VAL A 109 1.87 19.28 2.74
CA VAL A 109 3.14 18.83 3.31
C VAL A 109 3.04 18.85 4.82
N LEU A 110 3.31 17.70 5.46
CA LEU A 110 3.35 17.53 6.90
C LEU A 110 4.79 17.35 7.33
N GLU A 111 5.33 18.32 8.07
CA GLU A 111 6.68 18.30 8.59
C GLU A 111 6.70 17.82 10.04
N ASN A 112 7.89 17.42 10.52
CA ASN A 112 8.13 17.00 11.91
C ASN A 112 7.26 15.82 12.38
N VAL A 113 6.88 14.94 11.46
CA VAL A 113 6.15 13.72 11.77
C VAL A 113 7.13 12.64 12.17
N GLY A 114 6.92 12.04 13.32
CA GLY A 114 7.80 11.00 13.85
C GLY A 114 7.23 10.41 15.15
N TYR A 115 8.03 9.64 15.87
CA TYR A 115 7.68 9.05 17.15
C TYR A 115 8.81 9.21 18.18
N ASN A 116 8.47 9.14 19.46
CA ASN A 116 9.42 9.28 20.55
C ASN A 116 10.44 8.13 20.56
N MET A 117 11.70 8.42 20.93
CA MET A 117 12.81 7.46 20.97
C MET A 117 12.97 6.72 19.65
N GLN A 118 13.09 7.47 18.58
CA GLN A 118 13.19 6.95 17.21
C GLN A 118 14.26 5.86 17.09
N ASN A 119 13.87 4.74 16.49
CA ASN A 119 14.78 3.66 16.14
C ASN A 119 15.24 3.82 14.68
N LEU A 120 16.55 3.72 14.45
CA LEU A 120 17.12 3.87 13.11
C LEU A 120 17.35 2.53 12.38
N SER A 121 16.87 1.41 12.92
CA SER A 121 16.79 0.15 12.18
C SER A 121 15.60 0.20 11.24
N HIS A 122 15.83 0.03 9.94
CA HIS A 122 14.76 -0.02 8.95
C HIS A 122 13.67 -1.03 9.31
N PHE A 123 14.05 -2.23 9.71
CA PHE A 123 13.09 -3.28 10.11
C PHE A 123 12.22 -2.83 11.28
N ARG A 124 12.84 -2.38 12.38
CA ARG A 124 12.10 -2.00 13.58
C ARG A 124 11.24 -0.75 13.35
N SER A 125 11.76 0.27 12.69
CA SER A 125 10.99 1.48 12.36
C SER A 125 9.81 1.17 11.46
N THR A 126 10.00 0.32 10.46
CA THR A 126 8.91 -0.15 9.59
C THR A 126 7.82 -0.85 10.39
N ASP A 127 8.19 -1.73 11.33
CA ASP A 127 7.20 -2.40 12.19
C ASP A 127 6.46 -1.42 13.10
N ILE A 128 7.14 -0.40 13.65
CA ILE A 128 6.51 0.64 14.45
C ILE A 128 5.46 1.40 13.62
N TRP A 129 5.80 1.86 12.43
CA TRP A 129 4.86 2.56 11.53
C TRP A 129 3.70 1.69 11.09
N ARG A 130 3.93 0.40 10.83
CA ARG A 130 2.88 -0.54 10.40
C ARG A 130 1.98 -0.98 11.54
N SER A 131 2.54 -1.17 12.72
CA SER A 131 1.77 -1.54 13.91
C SER A 131 1.14 -0.33 14.60
N GLY A 132 1.71 0.87 14.44
CA GLY A 132 1.32 2.05 15.24
C GLY A 132 1.69 1.88 16.73
N SER A 133 2.72 1.08 17.04
CA SER A 133 3.20 0.86 18.41
C SER A 133 4.11 1.98 18.88
N ASP A 134 4.31 2.11 20.18
CA ASP A 134 5.44 2.85 20.73
C ASP A 134 6.78 2.18 20.39
N SER A 135 7.88 2.93 20.47
CA SER A 135 9.21 2.43 20.09
C SER A 135 9.73 1.29 20.98
N ASN A 136 9.29 1.23 22.23
CA ASN A 136 9.63 0.23 23.24
C ASN A 136 8.63 -0.94 23.32
N GLU A 137 7.61 -0.94 22.48
CA GLU A 137 6.57 -1.97 22.45
C GLU A 137 6.59 -2.71 21.11
N VAL A 138 6.39 -4.02 21.13
CA VAL A 138 6.26 -4.87 19.94
C VAL A 138 4.83 -5.37 19.84
N ILE A 139 4.12 -4.93 18.80
CA ILE A 139 2.75 -5.36 18.48
C ILE A 139 2.81 -6.17 17.19
N SER A 140 2.20 -7.35 17.21
CA SER A 140 2.14 -8.29 16.07
C SER A 140 1.01 -8.01 15.08
N THR A 141 0.21 -6.96 15.32
CA THR A 141 -0.92 -6.57 14.47
C THR A 141 -0.73 -5.17 13.90
N GLY A 142 -1.30 -4.93 12.72
CA GLY A 142 -1.23 -3.65 12.03
C GLY A 142 -2.34 -2.68 12.43
N TRP A 143 -2.05 -1.39 12.38
CA TRP A 143 -3.04 -0.39 12.76
C TRP A 143 -4.24 -0.34 11.79
N ILE A 144 -4.04 -0.61 10.49
CA ILE A 144 -5.14 -0.66 9.51
C ILE A 144 -6.07 -1.83 9.82
N ALA A 145 -5.48 -3.01 10.09
CA ALA A 145 -6.27 -4.18 10.42
C ALA A 145 -7.09 -3.97 11.69
N ARG A 146 -6.48 -3.53 12.78
CA ARG A 146 -7.21 -3.24 14.03
C ARG A 146 -8.30 -2.18 13.84
N TYR A 147 -8.04 -1.16 13.00
CA TYR A 147 -9.06 -0.15 12.68
C TYR A 147 -10.25 -0.78 11.95
N ILE A 148 -10.01 -1.61 10.94
CA ILE A 148 -11.07 -2.31 10.21
C ILE A 148 -11.85 -3.26 11.12
N GLU A 149 -11.17 -4.08 11.93
CA GLU A 149 -11.81 -5.00 12.89
C GLU A 149 -12.65 -4.25 13.95
N SER A 150 -12.22 -3.06 14.36
CA SER A 150 -12.97 -2.23 15.31
C SER A 150 -14.30 -1.71 14.76
N ILE A 151 -14.40 -1.59 13.44
CA ILE A 151 -15.59 -1.04 12.74
C ILE A 151 -16.47 -2.18 12.21
N ILE A 152 -15.84 -3.24 11.69
CA ILE A 152 -16.51 -4.38 11.06
C ILE A 152 -16.19 -5.61 11.90
N SER A 153 -16.95 -5.79 12.98
CA SER A 153 -16.69 -6.85 13.98
C SER A 153 -16.80 -8.27 13.43
N ASP A 154 -17.43 -8.47 12.28
CA ASP A 154 -17.62 -9.76 11.62
C ASP A 154 -16.84 -9.90 10.30
N VAL A 155 -15.84 -9.04 10.05
CA VAL A 155 -15.08 -9.02 8.80
C VAL A 155 -14.46 -10.36 8.41
N HIS A 156 -14.08 -11.18 9.39
CA HIS A 156 -13.50 -12.50 9.17
C HIS A 156 -14.53 -13.60 8.89
N SER A 157 -15.69 -13.53 9.53
CA SER A 157 -16.77 -14.52 9.37
C SER A 157 -17.75 -14.18 8.24
N ASN A 158 -17.87 -12.91 7.90
CA ASN A 158 -18.74 -12.38 6.86
C ASN A 158 -18.01 -11.29 6.06
N PRO A 159 -16.99 -11.66 5.25
CA PRO A 159 -16.18 -10.70 4.54
C PRO A 159 -16.98 -9.94 3.48
N PRO A 160 -16.71 -8.64 3.27
CA PRO A 160 -17.35 -7.82 2.24
C PRO A 160 -17.01 -8.34 0.83
N ILE A 161 -17.74 -7.83 -0.18
CA ILE A 161 -17.53 -8.24 -1.59
C ILE A 161 -16.15 -7.81 -2.13
N TYR A 162 -15.63 -6.68 -1.66
CA TYR A 162 -14.28 -6.21 -1.96
C TYR A 162 -13.41 -6.24 -0.71
N PRO A 163 -12.09 -6.45 -0.85
CA PRO A 163 -11.20 -6.46 0.31
C PRO A 163 -11.19 -5.09 1.00
N PRO A 164 -11.35 -5.02 2.34
CA PRO A 164 -11.28 -3.76 3.08
C PRO A 164 -9.92 -3.06 2.98
N ALA A 165 -8.87 -3.81 2.69
CA ALA A 165 -7.55 -3.27 2.38
C ALA A 165 -6.89 -4.09 1.27
N PHE A 166 -6.24 -3.40 0.34
CA PHE A 166 -5.63 -4.01 -0.84
C PHE A 166 -4.18 -3.54 -0.98
N GLN A 167 -3.25 -4.47 -0.89
CA GLN A 167 -1.82 -4.19 -1.01
C GLN A 167 -1.28 -4.76 -2.32
N ILE A 168 -0.50 -3.96 -3.07
CA ILE A 168 0.17 -4.41 -4.28
C ILE A 168 1.68 -4.49 -4.04
N GLY A 169 2.24 -5.62 -4.48
CA GLY A 169 3.67 -5.91 -4.42
C GLY A 169 4.08 -6.81 -3.26
N ASN A 170 5.27 -7.36 -3.40
CA ASN A 170 5.85 -8.34 -2.49
C ASN A 170 6.40 -7.66 -1.23
N SER A 171 5.58 -7.37 -0.25
CA SER A 171 6.02 -6.76 0.99
C SER A 171 5.35 -7.38 2.22
N ASN A 172 5.89 -7.08 3.39
CA ASN A 172 5.36 -7.51 4.67
C ASN A 172 3.91 -7.04 4.85
N THR A 173 3.04 -7.95 5.24
CA THR A 173 1.60 -7.77 5.42
C THR A 173 1.19 -7.27 6.80
N LEU A 174 2.11 -6.87 7.68
CA LEU A 174 1.81 -6.49 9.06
C LEU A 174 0.66 -5.46 9.16
N GLN A 175 0.61 -4.47 8.25
CA GLN A 175 -0.48 -3.47 8.26
C GLN A 175 -1.88 -4.08 8.08
N LEU A 176 -1.97 -5.24 7.42
CA LEU A 176 -3.20 -5.96 7.13
C LEU A 176 -3.47 -7.13 8.08
N THR A 177 -2.54 -7.40 9.01
CA THR A 177 -2.66 -8.48 10.00
C THR A 177 -3.36 -7.96 11.24
N GLY A 178 -4.55 -8.45 11.54
CA GLY A 178 -5.34 -8.15 12.73
C GLY A 178 -5.20 -9.21 13.81
N ASP A 179 -6.01 -9.09 14.85
CA ASP A 179 -6.02 -10.04 15.98
C ASP A 179 -6.61 -11.40 15.57
N ASP A 180 -7.60 -11.40 14.68
CA ASP A 180 -8.28 -12.60 14.20
C ASP A 180 -7.79 -13.06 12.81
N GLY A 181 -6.80 -12.38 12.23
CA GLY A 181 -6.21 -12.73 10.94
C GLY A 181 -6.00 -11.56 10.00
N MET A 182 -5.87 -11.84 8.70
CA MET A 182 -5.73 -10.79 7.68
C MET A 182 -7.09 -10.19 7.31
N VAL A 183 -7.16 -8.87 7.27
CA VAL A 183 -8.37 -8.12 6.86
C VAL A 183 -8.32 -7.63 5.41
N GLY A 184 -7.27 -7.95 4.68
CA GLY A 184 -7.06 -7.49 3.31
C GLY A 184 -6.34 -8.52 2.46
N VAL A 185 -6.06 -8.15 1.24
CA VAL A 185 -5.42 -9.01 0.23
C VAL A 185 -4.11 -8.38 -0.24
N LEU A 186 -3.10 -9.22 -0.42
CA LEU A 186 -1.86 -8.88 -1.09
C LEU A 186 -1.85 -9.53 -2.46
N VAL A 187 -1.67 -8.73 -3.51
CA VAL A 187 -1.50 -9.21 -4.88
C VAL A 187 -0.30 -8.50 -5.53
N ASP A 188 0.33 -9.17 -6.47
CA ASP A 188 1.36 -8.55 -7.30
C ASP A 188 0.73 -7.94 -8.56
N ASP A 189 -0.16 -8.68 -9.20
CA ASP A 189 -0.95 -8.24 -10.35
C ASP A 189 -2.33 -8.90 -10.30
N PRO A 190 -3.45 -8.18 -10.53
CA PRO A 190 -4.80 -8.74 -10.46
C PRO A 190 -5.06 -9.90 -11.45
N GLU A 191 -4.52 -9.85 -12.65
CA GLU A 191 -4.69 -10.93 -13.62
C GLU A 191 -3.92 -12.18 -13.18
N THR A 192 -2.66 -12.01 -12.79
CA THR A 192 -1.83 -13.10 -12.24
C THR A 192 -2.45 -13.68 -10.97
N PHE A 193 -2.99 -12.83 -10.09
CA PHE A 193 -3.67 -13.27 -8.88
C PHE A 193 -4.91 -14.11 -9.20
N TYR A 194 -5.75 -13.69 -10.15
CA TYR A 194 -6.91 -14.42 -10.58
C TYR A 194 -6.55 -15.80 -11.13
N HIS A 195 -5.54 -15.87 -12.00
CA HIS A 195 -5.05 -17.12 -12.55
C HIS A 195 -4.51 -18.05 -11.47
N LEU A 196 -3.70 -17.53 -10.54
CA LEU A 196 -3.18 -18.32 -9.41
C LEU A 196 -4.28 -18.93 -8.54
N VAL A 197 -5.39 -18.21 -8.36
CA VAL A 197 -6.48 -18.64 -7.49
C VAL A 197 -7.49 -19.54 -8.23
N ASN A 198 -7.76 -19.27 -9.50
CA ASN A 198 -8.79 -19.94 -10.27
C ASN A 198 -8.27 -21.01 -11.25
N GLU A 199 -7.05 -20.88 -11.74
CA GLU A 199 -6.41 -21.93 -12.49
C GLU A 199 -6.00 -23.03 -11.52
N THR A 200 -6.80 -24.06 -11.45
CA THR A 200 -6.38 -25.33 -10.85
C THR A 200 -5.10 -25.78 -11.51
N TYR A 201 -4.09 -26.02 -10.72
CA TYR A 201 -2.95 -26.83 -11.14
C TYR A 201 -3.48 -28.20 -11.62
N ASP A 202 -3.80 -28.30 -12.89
CA ASP A 202 -3.93 -29.55 -13.60
C ASP A 202 -2.50 -30.02 -13.97
N ASP A 203 -1.69 -30.32 -12.97
CA ASP A 203 -0.49 -31.12 -13.18
C ASP A 203 -0.74 -32.54 -12.66
N PRO A 204 -1.01 -33.50 -13.54
CA PRO A 204 -1.21 -34.88 -13.15
C PRO A 204 0.06 -35.63 -12.76
N SER A 205 1.24 -34.99 -12.85
CA SER A 205 2.53 -35.69 -12.79
C SER A 205 3.28 -35.59 -11.47
N ASP A 206 2.87 -34.73 -10.52
CA ASP A 206 3.59 -34.64 -9.23
C ASP A 206 2.82 -35.27 -8.07
N GLY A 207 3.10 -36.56 -7.85
CA GLY A 207 2.55 -37.40 -6.80
C GLY A 207 3.05 -37.08 -5.38
N GLY A 208 3.55 -35.88 -5.12
CA GLY A 208 3.98 -35.43 -3.79
C GLY A 208 2.79 -35.03 -2.93
N GLU A 209 2.40 -35.83 -1.94
CA GLU A 209 1.48 -35.40 -0.89
C GLU A 209 2.12 -34.26 -0.09
N PRO A 210 1.43 -33.10 0.08
CA PRO A 210 1.93 -32.08 0.99
C PRO A 210 1.83 -32.62 2.41
N ILE A 211 2.99 -32.71 3.09
CA ILE A 211 3.07 -33.00 4.52
C ILE A 211 2.52 -31.77 5.27
N ILE A 212 1.20 -31.73 5.44
CA ILE A 212 0.55 -30.75 6.31
C ILE A 212 0.43 -31.39 7.69
N THR A 213 1.41 -31.16 8.55
CA THR A 213 1.25 -31.44 9.97
C THR A 213 0.22 -30.47 10.53
N SER A 214 -0.93 -31.00 10.90
CA SER A 214 -2.02 -30.24 11.55
C SER A 214 -1.54 -29.65 12.86
N GLY A 215 -1.66 -28.31 13.01
CA GLY A 215 -1.55 -27.64 14.29
C GLY A 215 -0.48 -26.58 14.48
N SER A 216 0.14 -26.06 13.41
CA SER A 216 1.00 -24.88 13.53
C SER A 216 0.25 -23.60 13.15
N GLN A 217 0.56 -22.49 13.83
CA GLN A 217 0.00 -21.17 13.52
C GLN A 217 0.26 -20.75 12.07
N GLU A 218 1.40 -21.18 11.50
CA GLU A 218 1.77 -20.92 10.10
C GLU A 218 0.82 -21.61 9.11
N VAL A 219 0.37 -22.80 9.40
CA VAL A 219 -0.60 -23.54 8.55
C VAL A 219 -1.96 -22.87 8.56
N ASP A 220 -2.41 -22.41 9.74
CA ASP A 220 -3.68 -21.69 9.86
C ASP A 220 -3.61 -20.33 9.17
N PHE A 221 -2.48 -19.64 9.24
CA PHE A 221 -2.23 -18.40 8.49
C PHE A 221 -2.30 -18.64 6.96
N ILE A 222 -1.62 -19.66 6.43
CA ILE A 222 -1.67 -20.00 5.00
C ILE A 222 -3.10 -20.35 4.57
N ARG A 223 -3.88 -21.02 5.40
CA ARG A 223 -5.28 -21.34 5.13
C ARG A 223 -6.15 -20.08 5.06
N GLN A 224 -5.97 -19.14 5.99
CA GLN A 224 -6.70 -17.87 6.01
C GLN A 224 -6.37 -17.03 4.76
N VAL A 225 -5.09 -16.86 4.43
CA VAL A 225 -4.66 -16.13 3.22
C VAL A 225 -5.25 -16.76 1.96
N SER A 226 -5.23 -18.09 1.87
CA SER A 226 -5.81 -18.80 0.72
C SER A 226 -7.32 -18.61 0.64
N ALA A 227 -8.04 -18.69 1.77
CA ALA A 227 -9.48 -18.50 1.80
C ALA A 227 -9.89 -17.08 1.40
N LEU A 228 -9.20 -16.06 1.93
CA LEU A 228 -9.43 -14.66 1.54
C LEU A 228 -9.12 -14.43 0.06
N SER A 229 -8.03 -15.00 -0.43
CA SER A 229 -7.67 -14.91 -1.85
C SER A 229 -8.77 -15.46 -2.76
N PHE A 230 -9.37 -16.61 -2.41
CA PHE A 230 -10.49 -17.16 -3.15
C PHE A 230 -11.75 -16.29 -3.08
N ASN A 231 -12.05 -15.73 -1.92
CA ASN A 231 -13.25 -14.90 -1.75
C ASN A 231 -13.22 -13.63 -2.60
N TYR A 232 -12.03 -13.06 -2.82
CA TYR A 232 -11.89 -11.77 -3.52
C TYR A 232 -11.45 -11.91 -4.99
N ALA A 233 -11.01 -13.09 -5.44
CA ALA A 233 -10.46 -13.24 -6.78
C ALA A 233 -11.42 -12.82 -7.87
N ASP A 234 -12.68 -13.33 -7.83
CA ASP A 234 -13.70 -13.02 -8.83
C ASP A 234 -14.03 -11.51 -8.86
N SER A 235 -14.18 -10.88 -7.68
CA SER A 235 -14.52 -9.45 -7.60
C SER A 235 -13.36 -8.53 -8.02
N ILE A 236 -12.12 -8.90 -7.73
CA ILE A 236 -10.93 -8.18 -8.19
C ILE A 236 -10.81 -8.30 -9.71
N GLN A 237 -11.00 -9.50 -10.27
CA GLN A 237 -10.96 -9.71 -11.71
C GLN A 237 -12.09 -8.98 -12.44
N GLU A 238 -13.30 -8.98 -11.88
CA GLU A 238 -14.42 -8.22 -12.43
C GLU A 238 -14.11 -6.72 -12.47
N ALA A 239 -13.65 -6.16 -11.36
CA ALA A 239 -13.23 -4.75 -11.30
C ALA A 239 -12.07 -4.45 -12.27
N SER A 240 -11.07 -5.34 -12.34
CA SER A 240 -9.97 -5.18 -13.31
C SER A 240 -10.46 -5.20 -14.75
N SER A 241 -11.43 -6.06 -15.08
CA SER A 241 -11.98 -6.18 -16.44
C SER A 241 -12.87 -4.99 -16.84
N ASN A 242 -13.62 -4.45 -15.89
CA ASN A 242 -14.52 -3.29 -16.08
C ASN A 242 -13.77 -1.96 -16.03
N GLY A 243 -12.61 -1.93 -15.37
CA GLY A 243 -11.84 -0.72 -15.16
C GLY A 243 -10.98 -0.32 -16.36
N GLN A 244 -10.63 0.95 -16.41
CA GLN A 244 -9.80 1.52 -17.46
C GLN A 244 -8.81 2.53 -16.88
N ASN A 245 -7.77 2.83 -17.65
CA ASN A 245 -6.88 3.95 -17.41
C ASN A 245 -7.00 4.92 -18.57
N THR A 246 -7.06 6.22 -18.29
CA THR A 246 -7.09 7.30 -19.28
C THR A 246 -5.71 7.88 -19.50
N GLU A 247 -4.75 7.58 -18.61
CA GLU A 247 -3.39 8.09 -18.64
C GLU A 247 -2.35 6.98 -18.90
N ASN A 248 -1.17 7.41 -19.38
CA ASN A 248 -0.03 6.52 -19.61
C ASN A 248 0.92 6.56 -18.43
N TYR A 249 0.97 5.47 -17.68
CA TYR A 249 1.86 5.32 -16.52
C TYR A 249 3.25 4.89 -16.93
N ALA A 250 4.26 5.45 -16.26
CA ALA A 250 5.64 5.04 -16.44
C ALA A 250 5.86 3.57 -16.01
N ASN A 251 6.74 2.87 -16.75
CA ASN A 251 7.06 1.47 -16.47
C ASN A 251 8.08 1.33 -15.31
N ASN A 252 7.73 1.84 -14.15
CA ASN A 252 8.49 1.72 -12.90
C ASN A 252 7.57 1.30 -11.76
N THR A 253 8.12 0.97 -10.59
CA THR A 253 7.35 0.42 -9.45
C THR A 253 6.15 1.28 -9.05
N PRO A 254 6.30 2.58 -8.70
CA PRO A 254 5.12 3.35 -8.29
C PRO A 254 4.13 3.52 -9.44
N GLY A 255 4.61 3.73 -10.68
CA GLY A 255 3.74 3.88 -11.85
C GLY A 255 2.89 2.65 -12.14
N LYS A 256 3.50 1.47 -12.16
CA LYS A 256 2.78 0.19 -12.38
C LYS A 256 1.70 -0.06 -11.32
N TYR A 257 2.03 0.14 -10.07
CA TYR A 257 1.12 -0.15 -8.97
C TYR A 257 -0.05 0.83 -8.91
N LEU A 258 0.22 2.12 -9.10
CA LEU A 258 -0.85 3.13 -9.16
C LEU A 258 -1.74 2.95 -10.40
N LYS A 259 -1.19 2.50 -11.54
CA LYS A 259 -1.98 2.10 -12.71
C LYS A 259 -3.00 1.01 -12.37
N ILE A 260 -2.58 -0.03 -11.66
CA ILE A 260 -3.45 -1.12 -11.25
C ILE A 260 -4.55 -0.59 -10.30
N ILE A 261 -4.18 0.21 -9.31
CA ILE A 261 -5.14 0.79 -8.36
C ILE A 261 -6.18 1.65 -9.09
N ALA A 262 -5.75 2.55 -9.99
CA ALA A 262 -6.66 3.37 -10.79
C ALA A 262 -7.63 2.52 -11.60
N LYS A 263 -7.15 1.44 -12.22
CA LYS A 263 -7.97 0.50 -12.98
C LYS A 263 -9.00 -0.21 -12.10
N LEU A 264 -8.62 -0.65 -10.90
CA LEU A 264 -9.54 -1.30 -9.96
C LEU A 264 -10.63 -0.33 -9.45
N ILE A 265 -10.23 0.89 -9.09
CA ILE A 265 -11.15 1.93 -8.63
C ILE A 265 -12.14 2.29 -9.74
N SER A 266 -11.66 2.52 -10.97
CA SER A 266 -12.52 2.85 -12.11
C SER A 266 -13.45 1.71 -12.51
N GLY A 267 -13.08 0.47 -12.20
CA GLY A 267 -13.91 -0.72 -12.37
C GLY A 267 -14.91 -0.98 -11.24
N GLY A 268 -15.02 -0.05 -10.29
CA GLY A 268 -15.99 -0.09 -9.21
C GLY A 268 -15.54 -0.84 -7.95
N MET A 269 -14.26 -1.19 -7.83
CA MET A 269 -13.73 -1.80 -6.60
C MET A 269 -13.59 -0.74 -5.50
N TYR A 270 -14.44 -0.82 -4.50
CA TYR A 270 -14.33 0.03 -3.32
C TYR A 270 -13.52 -0.67 -2.23
N SER A 271 -12.31 -0.18 -1.99
CA SER A 271 -11.47 -0.54 -0.84
C SER A 271 -11.07 0.74 -0.13
N PRO A 272 -11.34 0.90 1.18
CA PRO A 272 -10.95 2.11 1.90
C PRO A 272 -9.44 2.30 2.01
N PHE A 273 -8.65 1.23 1.87
CA PHE A 273 -7.19 1.30 1.94
C PHE A 273 -6.53 0.57 0.78
N TYR A 274 -5.68 1.30 0.03
CA TYR A 274 -4.72 0.73 -0.91
C TYR A 274 -3.30 1.01 -0.43
N LEU A 275 -2.41 0.03 -0.53
CA LEU A 275 -1.04 0.12 -0.07
C LEU A 275 -0.07 -0.29 -1.18
N ILE A 276 0.95 0.52 -1.39
CA ILE A 276 2.07 0.19 -2.28
C ILE A 276 3.41 0.53 -1.64
N HIS A 277 4.48 -0.05 -2.20
CA HIS A 277 5.85 0.22 -1.81
C HIS A 277 6.62 0.90 -2.93
N HIS A 278 7.38 1.93 -2.57
CA HIS A 278 8.41 2.53 -3.40
C HIS A 278 9.73 2.48 -2.63
N GLY A 279 10.59 1.53 -2.96
CA GLY A 279 11.84 1.25 -2.24
C GLY A 279 13.05 2.01 -2.75
N ASN A 280 14.22 1.64 -2.19
CA ASN A 280 15.56 2.12 -2.53
C ASN A 280 15.92 3.53 -2.02
N PHE A 281 15.19 4.07 -1.03
CA PHE A 281 15.51 5.35 -0.42
C PHE A 281 16.68 5.29 0.58
N ASP A 282 17.29 4.14 0.78
CA ASP A 282 18.51 3.98 1.58
C ASP A 282 19.74 4.49 0.83
N THR A 283 19.83 5.82 0.71
CA THR A 283 20.81 6.52 -0.13
C THR A 283 22.03 6.99 0.67
N HIS A 284 22.81 6.04 1.18
CA HIS A 284 24.03 6.34 1.93
C HIS A 284 25.18 6.88 1.07
N ASP A 285 25.10 6.73 -0.25
CA ASP A 285 26.07 7.20 -1.24
C ASP A 285 25.35 7.73 -2.49
N ASP A 286 25.99 8.63 -3.22
CA ASP A 286 25.47 9.26 -4.46
C ASP A 286 23.99 9.67 -4.35
N GLN A 287 23.64 10.24 -3.19
CA GLN A 287 22.24 10.54 -2.83
C GLN A 287 21.57 11.47 -3.83
N LEU A 288 22.26 12.52 -4.29
CA LEU A 288 21.66 13.50 -5.21
C LEU A 288 21.07 12.83 -6.46
N SER A 289 21.84 11.93 -7.09
CA SER A 289 21.39 11.20 -8.27
C SER A 289 20.31 10.17 -7.91
N ARG A 290 20.57 9.34 -6.91
CA ARG A 290 19.70 8.21 -6.55
C ARG A 290 18.33 8.67 -6.02
N GLN A 291 18.34 9.61 -5.07
CA GLN A 291 17.10 10.14 -4.51
C GLN A 291 16.34 10.97 -5.54
N GLY A 292 17.03 11.76 -6.37
CA GLY A 292 16.40 12.53 -7.44
C GLY A 292 15.58 11.64 -8.37
N ILE A 293 16.14 10.52 -8.85
CA ILE A 293 15.42 9.53 -9.68
C ILE A 293 14.19 8.95 -8.96
N LEU A 294 14.30 8.65 -7.66
CA LEU A 294 13.18 8.10 -6.88
C LEU A 294 12.06 9.13 -6.69
N LEU A 295 12.41 10.38 -6.42
CA LEU A 295 11.45 11.48 -6.27
C LEU A 295 10.78 11.86 -7.59
N GLU A 296 11.51 11.82 -8.71
CA GLU A 296 10.93 11.99 -10.05
C GLU A 296 9.88 10.92 -10.35
N ARG A 297 10.22 9.63 -10.10
CA ARG A 297 9.29 8.52 -10.30
C ARG A 297 8.05 8.64 -9.41
N LEU A 298 8.23 9.00 -8.15
CA LEU A 298 7.14 9.23 -7.21
C LEU A 298 6.23 10.36 -7.66
N SER A 299 6.81 11.52 -7.93
CA SER A 299 6.12 12.74 -8.35
C SER A 299 5.30 12.51 -9.63
N THR A 300 5.92 11.93 -10.65
CA THR A 300 5.25 11.60 -11.91
C THR A 300 4.13 10.58 -11.70
N ALA A 301 4.37 9.52 -10.95
CA ALA A 301 3.38 8.48 -10.74
C ALA A 301 2.15 8.99 -9.95
N MET A 302 2.36 9.77 -8.90
CA MET A 302 1.26 10.38 -8.12
C MET A 302 0.45 11.34 -8.98
N THR A 303 1.10 12.19 -9.75
CA THR A 303 0.40 13.17 -10.63
C THR A 303 -0.38 12.45 -11.72
N THR A 304 0.23 11.46 -12.39
CA THR A 304 -0.46 10.62 -13.39
C THR A 304 -1.70 9.94 -12.81
N PHE A 305 -1.58 9.37 -11.61
CA PHE A 305 -2.68 8.72 -10.91
C PHE A 305 -3.84 9.68 -10.61
N MET A 306 -3.54 10.84 -10.03
CA MET A 306 -4.57 11.84 -9.73
C MET A 306 -5.22 12.40 -11.00
N THR A 307 -4.46 12.60 -12.08
CA THR A 307 -5.00 13.03 -13.39
C THR A 307 -5.91 11.95 -13.99
N ASP A 308 -5.51 10.66 -13.92
CA ASP A 308 -6.32 9.54 -14.41
C ASP A 308 -7.68 9.49 -13.67
N LEU A 309 -7.65 9.61 -12.35
CA LEU A 309 -8.88 9.66 -11.54
C LEU A 309 -9.72 10.91 -11.84
N GLN A 310 -9.10 12.06 -12.01
CA GLN A 310 -9.78 13.32 -12.35
C GLN A 310 -10.49 13.21 -13.70
N ASN A 311 -9.83 12.65 -14.71
CA ASN A 311 -10.44 12.42 -16.02
C ASN A 311 -11.67 11.52 -15.97
N GLN A 312 -11.79 10.71 -14.92
CA GLN A 312 -12.88 9.77 -14.67
C GLN A 312 -13.89 10.28 -13.62
N GLY A 313 -13.65 11.47 -13.01
CA GLY A 313 -14.52 12.06 -11.98
C GLY A 313 -14.50 11.32 -10.64
N LEU A 314 -13.34 10.72 -10.29
CA LEU A 314 -13.17 9.87 -9.10
C LEU A 314 -12.21 10.47 -8.05
N GLU A 315 -11.59 11.62 -8.33
CA GLU A 315 -10.53 12.19 -7.51
C GLU A 315 -10.99 12.72 -6.15
N ASP A 316 -12.24 13.18 -6.03
CA ASP A 316 -12.75 13.85 -4.82
C ASP A 316 -12.85 12.91 -3.60
N ASP A 317 -12.87 11.61 -3.83
CA ASP A 317 -13.03 10.59 -2.80
C ASP A 317 -11.69 9.90 -2.43
N ILE A 318 -10.57 10.35 -3.03
CA ILE A 318 -9.29 9.65 -2.90
C ILE A 318 -8.22 10.58 -2.34
N ILE A 319 -7.54 10.11 -1.29
CA ILE A 319 -6.35 10.74 -0.72
C ILE A 319 -5.14 9.84 -1.00
N VAL A 320 -4.10 10.42 -1.59
CA VAL A 320 -2.80 9.75 -1.72
C VAL A 320 -1.85 10.31 -0.68
N MET A 321 -1.25 9.45 0.14
CA MET A 321 -0.26 9.87 1.13
C MET A 321 1.03 9.05 1.02
N THR A 322 2.15 9.68 1.33
CA THR A 322 3.45 9.02 1.42
C THR A 322 3.90 8.94 2.87
N THR A 323 4.55 7.85 3.24
CA THR A 323 5.19 7.66 4.54
C THR A 323 6.57 7.07 4.37
N SER A 324 7.49 7.36 5.27
CA SER A 324 8.79 6.69 5.37
C SER A 324 9.01 6.25 6.81
N GLU A 325 9.76 5.17 7.02
CA GLU A 325 9.95 4.59 8.35
C GLU A 325 10.73 5.51 9.31
N PHE A 326 11.58 6.38 8.77
CA PHE A 326 12.23 7.49 9.50
C PHE A 326 12.78 8.52 8.51
N GLY A 327 13.08 9.74 8.99
CA GLY A 327 13.90 10.72 8.29
C GLY A 327 15.39 10.44 8.51
N ARG A 328 16.20 10.85 7.56
CA ARG A 328 17.65 10.75 7.64
C ARG A 328 18.22 11.77 8.61
N ARG A 329 19.50 11.60 8.99
CA ARG A 329 20.24 12.59 9.77
C ARG A 329 20.33 13.94 9.04
N SER A 330 20.48 15.02 9.81
CA SER A 330 20.53 16.36 9.24
C SER A 330 21.82 16.66 8.46
N PHE A 331 22.93 16.02 8.81
CA PHE A 331 24.24 16.23 8.19
C PHE A 331 24.58 15.10 7.21
N GLU A 332 25.33 15.42 6.16
CA GLU A 332 25.82 14.45 5.20
C GLU A 332 26.92 13.54 5.77
N ASN A 333 27.15 12.42 5.15
CA ASN A 333 28.27 11.52 5.44
C ASN A 333 29.43 11.76 4.48
N GLY A 334 30.54 11.03 4.66
CA GLY A 334 31.72 11.13 3.78
C GLY A 334 31.57 10.51 2.39
N ALA A 335 30.41 9.94 2.05
CA ALA A 335 30.11 9.28 0.77
C ALA A 335 29.01 10.01 -0.04
N ASN A 336 28.75 11.27 0.25
CA ASN A 336 27.69 12.07 -0.39
C ASN A 336 26.28 11.47 -0.23
N GLY A 337 25.95 11.07 1.00
CA GLY A 337 24.64 10.60 1.40
C GLY A 337 24.33 10.93 2.86
N THR A 338 23.25 10.38 3.38
CA THR A 338 22.82 10.56 4.79
C THR A 338 22.58 9.27 5.52
#